data_102936a0b8c89d36d5a5a7e6f177719a
#
_entry.id   102936a0b8c89d36d5a5a7e6f177719a
#
_cell.length_a   1.000
_cell.length_b   1.000
_cell.length_c   1.000
_cell.angle_alpha   90.00
_cell.angle_beta   90.00
_cell.angle_gamma   90.00
#
_symmetry.space_group_name_H-M   'P 1'
#
loop_
_entity.id
_entity.type
_entity.pdbx_description
1 polymer ?
#
loop_
_entity_poly.entity_id
_entity_poly.type
_entity_poly.pdbx_seq_one_letter_code
_entity_poly.pdbx_strand_id
1 'polypeptide(L)'
;MKSLITLLFILIFFSFFACQNDASLVGGKWVESSFRNVQTDTCTVLLSTLLSDSLATSGDTVCQIGHRKDALWGEITASFYAEYEVPSVSFDESIDYLFDSITIRLYSSGDYLGDTLVTQRISMYPLTENIQLDDANYLYSTSNIAYDSQNPLSSFSFTPTPGRRSKELEVRLPDEWGKEWFNLLLEDNRVMESQTFFQNYFKGIAFIPDMNAACVNGFQVNDSSFCITLYYHSLTEVITEKELVFNASTTLTFNKIEYDRNGTPLEDLQSGDDNALSTSLSNHQAYMQGMTGMYISIDFPHLNNLCMEGDLVTIESATLQLYPVKGTYGAMYPLPQTLSLYTANKDNVTQGVITDLTGNSVQTGNLVVDEVTYEKTYYSFDLTSFLQTNLGTTGYNRQKLQLILPDNLFFTTLQ
;
A
#
# COMPACT_ATOMS: atom_id res chain seq x y z
N MET A 1 -37.91 87.44 22.74
CA MET A 1 -38.06 85.99 22.47
C MET A 1 -37.44 85.55 21.19
N LYS A 2 -37.59 86.29 20.07
CA LYS A 2 -36.98 85.85 18.78
C LYS A 2 -35.46 85.84 18.80
N SER A 3 -34.82 86.77 19.46
CA SER A 3 -33.35 86.86 19.55
C SER A 3 -32.72 85.72 20.38
N LEU A 4 -33.41 85.24 21.41
CA LEU A 4 -32.96 84.16 22.31
C LEU A 4 -32.98 82.77 21.54
N ILE A 5 -33.97 82.57 20.68
CA ILE A 5 -34.15 81.37 19.88
C ILE A 5 -33.07 81.28 18.78
N THR A 6 -32.73 82.44 18.19
CA THR A 6 -31.67 82.54 17.17
C THR A 6 -30.29 82.26 17.77
N LEU A 7 -30.04 82.75 19.00
CA LEU A 7 -28.79 82.49 19.72
C LEU A 7 -28.68 81.02 20.10
N LEU A 8 -29.80 80.35 20.50
CA LEU A 8 -29.82 78.92 20.82
C LEU A 8 -29.59 78.08 19.59
N PHE A 9 -30.11 78.45 18.42
CA PHE A 9 -29.88 77.75 17.15
C PHE A 9 -28.44 77.91 16.69
N ILE A 10 -27.79 79.02 16.88
CA ILE A 10 -26.35 79.21 16.55
C ILE A 10 -25.49 78.43 17.50
N LEU A 11 -25.86 78.32 18.80
CA LEU A 11 -25.08 77.52 19.73
C LEU A 11 -25.17 75.99 19.45
N ILE A 12 -26.35 75.52 19.03
CA ILE A 12 -26.54 74.13 18.61
C ILE A 12 -25.79 73.82 17.27
N PHE A 13 -25.71 74.83 16.40
CA PHE A 13 -24.97 74.61 15.12
C PHE A 13 -23.47 74.54 15.32
N PHE A 14 -22.89 75.22 16.32
CA PHE A 14 -21.49 75.13 16.66
C PHE A 14 -21.14 73.82 17.43
N SER A 15 -22.08 73.15 18.04
CA SER A 15 -21.82 71.86 18.70
C SER A 15 -21.67 70.69 17.75
N PHE A 16 -22.06 70.81 16.49
CA PHE A 16 -21.83 69.77 15.46
C PHE A 16 -20.46 69.79 14.79
N PHE A 17 -19.62 70.83 15.04
CA PHE A 17 -18.28 70.90 14.50
C PHE A 17 -17.19 70.46 15.48
N ALA A 18 -17.53 70.07 16.69
CA ALA A 18 -16.58 69.58 17.67
C ALA A 18 -16.71 68.08 17.78
N CYS A 19 -16.08 67.35 16.94
CA CYS A 19 -15.49 66.03 17.10
C CYS A 19 -15.32 65.34 15.73
N GLN A 20 -14.39 65.80 14.97
CA GLN A 20 -13.58 64.91 14.13
C GLN A 20 -12.18 64.88 14.75
N ASN A 21 -12.08 64.31 15.93
CA ASN A 21 -10.81 63.79 16.33
C ASN A 21 -10.60 62.49 15.58
N ASP A 22 -9.73 62.55 14.58
CA ASP A 22 -9.13 61.35 14.03
C ASP A 22 -8.33 60.59 15.11
N ALA A 23 -9.03 60.08 16.10
CA ALA A 23 -8.44 59.17 17.09
C ALA A 23 -8.01 57.85 16.45
N SER A 24 -8.46 57.61 15.22
CA SER A 24 -8.00 56.47 14.38
C SER A 24 -6.58 56.69 13.81
N LEU A 25 -6.05 57.91 13.88
CA LEU A 25 -4.68 58.24 13.41
C LEU A 25 -3.65 58.29 14.56
N VAL A 26 -4.08 58.21 15.82
CA VAL A 26 -3.16 58.12 16.96
C VAL A 26 -2.73 56.65 17.11
N GLY A 27 -1.59 56.30 16.56
CA GLY A 27 -1.00 54.95 16.53
C GLY A 27 -0.81 54.38 15.17
N GLY A 28 -1.55 54.81 14.16
CA GLY A 28 -1.41 54.34 12.78
C GLY A 28 -0.07 54.66 12.11
N LYS A 29 0.66 55.63 12.64
CA LYS A 29 2.05 55.96 12.22
C LYS A 29 3.15 55.29 13.06
N TRP A 30 2.77 54.51 14.08
CA TRP A 30 3.74 53.92 14.98
C TRP A 30 4.03 52.46 14.63
N VAL A 31 3.25 51.86 13.72
CA VAL A 31 3.48 50.54 13.16
C VAL A 31 3.45 50.69 11.63
N GLU A 32 4.55 51.10 11.08
CA GLU A 32 4.80 50.82 9.64
C GLU A 32 5.06 49.31 9.53
N SER A 33 3.99 48.54 9.49
CA SER A 33 4.09 47.14 9.13
C SER A 33 4.34 47.06 7.63
N SER A 34 5.58 47.04 7.24
CA SER A 34 5.96 46.71 5.85
C SER A 34 5.79 45.22 5.69
N PHE A 35 4.64 44.79 5.16
CA PHE A 35 4.51 43.43 4.66
C PHE A 35 5.31 43.26 3.39
N ARG A 36 6.19 42.30 3.37
CA ARG A 36 6.95 41.92 2.18
C ARG A 36 6.49 40.48 1.79
N ASN A 37 5.83 40.38 0.65
CA ASN A 37 5.56 39.08 0.06
C ASN A 37 6.78 38.62 -0.73
N VAL A 38 7.29 37.43 -0.45
CA VAL A 38 8.45 36.82 -1.12
C VAL A 38 8.01 35.48 -1.66
N GLN A 39 8.15 35.32 -2.98
CA GLN A 39 7.99 34.02 -3.63
C GLN A 39 9.38 33.44 -3.87
N THR A 40 9.60 32.18 -3.52
CA THR A 40 10.85 31.46 -3.72
C THR A 40 10.58 30.01 -4.09
N ASP A 41 11.44 29.44 -4.94
CA ASP A 41 11.49 28.02 -5.30
C ASP A 41 12.81 27.37 -4.83
N THR A 42 13.60 28.07 -4.02
CA THR A 42 14.96 27.68 -3.64
C THR A 42 15.04 27.01 -2.27
N CYS A 43 13.95 26.37 -1.80
CA CYS A 43 13.99 25.59 -0.58
C CYS A 43 14.77 24.29 -0.81
N THR A 44 15.79 24.04 0.03
CA THR A 44 16.55 22.78 -0.03
C THR A 44 15.67 21.65 0.45
N VAL A 45 15.50 20.62 -0.38
CA VAL A 45 14.79 19.37 -0.06
C VAL A 45 15.81 18.24 -0.17
N LEU A 46 15.95 17.47 0.92
CA LEU A 46 16.77 16.25 0.95
C LEU A 46 15.85 15.03 0.93
N LEU A 47 16.16 14.11 0.06
CA LEU A 47 15.46 12.83 -0.04
C LEU A 47 16.39 11.69 0.41
N SER A 48 15.77 10.68 1.01
CA SER A 48 16.44 9.42 1.34
C SER A 48 15.46 8.26 1.15
N THR A 49 15.97 7.10 0.78
CA THR A 49 15.18 5.87 0.71
C THR A 49 15.26 5.16 2.06
N LEU A 50 14.12 4.72 2.55
CA LEU A 50 13.98 3.92 3.76
C LEU A 50 13.36 2.57 3.43
N LEU A 51 13.63 1.57 4.25
CA LEU A 51 13.10 0.22 4.13
C LEU A 51 12.50 -0.21 5.47
N SER A 52 11.25 -0.60 5.48
CA SER A 52 10.60 -1.20 6.65
C SER A 52 11.29 -2.51 7.04
N ASP A 53 11.34 -2.81 8.33
CA ASP A 53 11.95 -4.06 8.84
C ASP A 53 11.21 -5.29 8.32
N SER A 54 9.89 -5.26 8.35
CA SER A 54 9.01 -6.31 7.82
C SER A 54 7.63 -5.73 7.55
N LEU A 55 6.93 -6.32 6.58
CA LEU A 55 5.54 -5.99 6.27
C LEU A 55 4.64 -7.11 6.78
N ALA A 56 3.58 -6.78 7.50
CA ALA A 56 2.52 -7.73 7.78
C ALA A 56 1.78 -8.02 6.47
N THR A 57 1.75 -9.29 6.06
CA THR A 57 1.15 -9.75 4.80
C THR A 57 0.12 -10.85 5.00
N SER A 58 -0.22 -11.18 6.25
CA SER A 58 -1.31 -12.10 6.57
C SER A 58 -2.66 -11.40 6.42
N GLY A 59 -3.64 -12.14 5.89
CA GLY A 59 -4.99 -11.63 5.70
C GLY A 59 -5.14 -10.63 4.56
N ASP A 60 -4.15 -10.49 3.70
CA ASP A 60 -4.25 -9.67 2.49
C ASP A 60 -5.30 -10.22 1.52
N THR A 61 -6.02 -9.32 0.88
CA THR A 61 -7.03 -9.68 -0.13
C THR A 61 -6.43 -10.01 -1.51
N VAL A 62 -5.12 -9.83 -1.66
CA VAL A 62 -4.37 -10.13 -2.88
C VAL A 62 -3.15 -10.95 -2.53
N CYS A 63 -3.04 -12.14 -3.11
CA CYS A 63 -1.80 -12.89 -3.08
C CYS A 63 -0.89 -12.47 -4.24
N GLN A 64 0.41 -12.50 -3.99
CA GLN A 64 1.45 -12.09 -4.91
C GLN A 64 2.33 -13.29 -5.23
N ILE A 65 2.37 -13.71 -6.49
CA ILE A 65 3.17 -14.87 -6.89
C ILE A 65 3.93 -14.52 -8.17
N GLY A 66 5.24 -14.70 -8.11
CA GLY A 66 6.09 -14.50 -9.27
C GLY A 66 7.54 -14.23 -8.90
N HIS A 67 8.35 -14.15 -9.93
CA HIS A 67 9.76 -13.82 -9.83
C HIS A 67 10.10 -12.79 -10.89
N ARG A 68 11.00 -11.89 -10.57
CA ARG A 68 11.49 -10.92 -11.54
C ARG A 68 12.90 -10.47 -11.17
N LYS A 69 13.69 -10.16 -12.20
CA LYS A 69 15.04 -9.61 -12.07
C LYS A 69 15.15 -8.33 -12.88
N ASP A 70 15.70 -7.30 -12.28
CA ASP A 70 15.81 -5.97 -12.86
C ASP A 70 17.12 -5.30 -12.43
N ALA A 71 17.74 -4.54 -13.33
CA ALA A 71 19.03 -3.90 -13.04
C ALA A 71 18.93 -2.77 -11.99
N LEU A 72 17.75 -2.17 -11.83
CA LEU A 72 17.52 -1.08 -10.88
C LEU A 72 17.04 -1.60 -9.52
N TRP A 73 16.07 -2.53 -9.53
CA TRP A 73 15.39 -3.02 -8.33
C TRP A 73 16.01 -4.29 -7.75
N GLY A 74 16.89 -4.95 -8.50
CA GLY A 74 17.44 -6.24 -8.13
C GLY A 74 16.51 -7.40 -8.46
N GLU A 75 16.59 -8.46 -7.67
CA GLU A 75 15.80 -9.68 -7.83
C GLU A 75 14.74 -9.75 -6.75
N ILE A 76 13.50 -10.05 -7.14
CA ILE A 76 12.36 -10.15 -6.23
C ILE A 76 11.65 -11.47 -6.51
N THR A 77 11.39 -12.24 -5.46
CA THR A 77 10.59 -13.46 -5.48
C THR A 77 9.43 -13.35 -4.51
N ALA A 78 8.22 -13.44 -5.02
CA ALA A 78 7.01 -13.46 -4.22
C ALA A 78 6.40 -14.86 -4.25
N SER A 79 6.16 -15.43 -3.08
CA SER A 79 5.53 -16.73 -2.87
C SER A 79 4.34 -16.57 -1.95
N PHE A 80 3.32 -17.40 -2.12
CA PHE A 80 2.11 -17.32 -1.31
C PHE A 80 1.86 -18.63 -0.58
N TYR A 81 1.41 -18.53 0.67
CA TYR A 81 1.12 -19.65 1.54
C TYR A 81 -0.32 -19.56 2.03
N ALA A 82 -1.06 -20.66 1.96
CA ALA A 82 -2.47 -20.67 2.33
C ALA A 82 -2.88 -21.95 3.05
N GLU A 83 -3.59 -21.82 4.16
CA GLU A 83 -4.43 -22.85 4.73
C GLU A 83 -5.85 -22.74 4.15
N TYR A 84 -6.61 -23.84 4.25
CA TYR A 84 -7.95 -23.93 3.67
C TYR A 84 -8.96 -24.31 4.75
N GLU A 85 -10.21 -23.90 4.55
CA GLU A 85 -11.31 -24.16 5.44
C GLU A 85 -12.13 -25.35 4.93
N VAL A 86 -12.47 -26.26 5.85
CA VAL A 86 -13.32 -27.41 5.51
C VAL A 86 -14.78 -26.95 5.32
N PRO A 87 -15.43 -27.29 4.20
CA PRO A 87 -16.83 -26.93 3.98
C PRO A 87 -17.77 -27.75 4.88
N SER A 88 -18.84 -27.13 5.31
CA SER A 88 -19.92 -27.87 5.98
C SER A 88 -20.82 -28.52 4.93
N VAL A 89 -20.91 -29.83 4.94
CA VAL A 89 -21.71 -30.63 4.01
C VAL A 89 -22.36 -31.81 4.75
N SER A 90 -23.53 -32.25 4.29
CA SER A 90 -24.14 -33.50 4.69
C SER A 90 -24.60 -34.27 3.47
N PHE A 91 -24.36 -35.57 3.46
CA PHE A 91 -24.77 -36.44 2.38
C PHE A 91 -26.03 -37.25 2.83
N ASP A 92 -26.91 -37.48 1.87
CA ASP A 92 -28.08 -38.36 2.09
C ASP A 92 -27.65 -39.81 1.91
N GLU A 93 -27.68 -40.59 2.96
CA GLU A 93 -27.27 -42.00 2.95
C GLU A 93 -28.06 -42.89 1.95
N SER A 94 -29.21 -42.41 1.47
CA SER A 94 -30.03 -43.12 0.49
C SER A 94 -29.60 -42.89 -0.96
N ILE A 95 -28.62 -42.02 -1.17
CA ILE A 95 -28.15 -41.62 -2.50
C ILE A 95 -26.67 -42.00 -2.66
N ASP A 96 -26.35 -42.64 -3.76
CA ASP A 96 -24.95 -42.90 -4.14
C ASP A 96 -24.36 -41.63 -4.79
N TYR A 97 -23.11 -41.32 -4.40
CA TYR A 97 -22.35 -40.20 -4.94
C TYR A 97 -21.03 -40.68 -5.54
N LEU A 98 -20.61 -40.05 -6.62
CA LEU A 98 -19.35 -40.37 -7.27
C LEU A 98 -18.47 -39.11 -7.41
N PHE A 99 -17.20 -39.28 -7.12
CA PHE A 99 -16.18 -38.27 -7.32
C PHE A 99 -15.89 -38.05 -8.82
N ASP A 100 -15.77 -36.81 -9.25
CA ASP A 100 -15.44 -36.41 -10.62
C ASP A 100 -14.02 -35.87 -10.75
N SER A 101 -13.72 -34.81 -10.00
CA SER A 101 -12.40 -34.18 -10.04
C SER A 101 -12.16 -33.27 -8.84
N ILE A 102 -10.91 -32.89 -8.65
CA ILE A 102 -10.52 -31.83 -7.72
C ILE A 102 -9.64 -30.82 -8.44
N THR A 103 -9.93 -29.54 -8.24
CA THR A 103 -9.20 -28.43 -8.88
C THR A 103 -8.84 -27.37 -7.85
N ILE A 104 -7.91 -26.51 -8.18
CA ILE A 104 -7.71 -25.23 -7.51
C ILE A 104 -8.09 -24.11 -8.45
N ARG A 105 -8.88 -23.18 -7.99
CA ARG A 105 -9.32 -21.99 -8.73
C ARG A 105 -8.63 -20.76 -8.18
N LEU A 106 -8.09 -19.95 -9.09
CA LEU A 106 -7.40 -18.70 -8.82
C LEU A 106 -7.98 -17.62 -9.74
N TYR A 107 -8.33 -16.46 -9.19
CA TYR A 107 -8.83 -15.34 -9.98
C TYR A 107 -7.80 -14.21 -9.99
N SER A 108 -7.37 -13.77 -11.16
CA SER A 108 -6.43 -12.66 -11.31
C SER A 108 -7.01 -11.37 -10.71
N SER A 109 -6.21 -10.64 -9.93
CA SER A 109 -6.54 -9.28 -9.49
C SER A 109 -6.40 -8.26 -10.62
N GLY A 110 -5.67 -8.59 -11.68
CA GLY A 110 -5.29 -7.69 -12.76
C GLY A 110 -4.02 -6.89 -12.47
N ASP A 111 -3.48 -6.98 -11.26
CA ASP A 111 -2.26 -6.31 -10.86
C ASP A 111 -1.03 -7.14 -11.22
N TYR A 112 0.05 -6.48 -11.59
CA TYR A 112 1.28 -7.13 -12.01
C TYR A 112 2.49 -6.20 -11.86
N LEU A 113 3.69 -6.79 -11.79
CA LEU A 113 4.95 -6.07 -11.79
C LEU A 113 5.98 -6.82 -12.65
N GLY A 114 6.34 -6.28 -13.80
CA GLY A 114 7.33 -6.84 -14.71
C GLY A 114 6.80 -7.19 -16.10
N ASP A 115 7.50 -8.07 -16.81
CA ASP A 115 7.17 -8.46 -18.20
C ASP A 115 6.06 -9.51 -18.23
N THR A 116 4.87 -9.09 -18.68
CA THR A 116 3.69 -9.93 -18.81
C THR A 116 3.61 -10.75 -20.10
N LEU A 117 4.58 -10.59 -21.02
CA LEU A 117 4.63 -11.36 -22.25
C LEU A 117 5.29 -12.74 -22.06
N VAL A 118 6.06 -12.88 -20.97
CA VAL A 118 6.72 -14.15 -20.64
C VAL A 118 5.73 -15.06 -19.93
N THR A 119 5.66 -16.32 -20.38
CA THR A 119 4.86 -17.34 -19.71
C THR A 119 5.40 -17.60 -18.31
N GLN A 120 4.53 -17.52 -17.32
CA GLN A 120 4.81 -17.77 -15.92
C GLN A 120 4.51 -19.22 -15.57
N ARG A 121 5.27 -19.78 -14.62
CA ARG A 121 4.99 -21.10 -14.06
C ARG A 121 4.96 -21.01 -12.54
N ILE A 122 3.94 -21.63 -11.96
CA ILE A 122 3.76 -21.74 -10.49
C ILE A 122 3.66 -23.22 -10.15
N SER A 123 4.41 -23.64 -9.13
CA SER A 123 4.33 -24.98 -8.55
C SER A 123 3.70 -24.92 -7.18
N MET A 124 2.84 -25.88 -6.88
CA MET A 124 2.11 -26.00 -5.62
C MET A 124 2.69 -27.13 -4.80
N TYR A 125 3.05 -26.87 -3.56
CA TYR A 125 3.66 -27.82 -2.65
C TYR A 125 2.83 -27.93 -1.35
N PRO A 126 2.68 -29.15 -0.77
CA PRO A 126 2.01 -29.30 0.51
C PRO A 126 2.87 -28.70 1.62
N LEU A 127 2.24 -28.02 2.57
CA LEU A 127 2.91 -27.56 3.77
C LEU A 127 3.19 -28.75 4.70
N THR A 128 4.33 -28.72 5.40
CA THR A 128 4.73 -29.75 6.37
C THR A 128 4.47 -29.34 7.82
N GLU A 129 4.15 -28.06 8.03
CA GLU A 129 3.76 -27.48 9.32
C GLU A 129 2.58 -26.54 9.16
N ASN A 130 1.80 -26.33 10.22
CA ASN A 130 0.66 -25.43 10.20
C ASN A 130 1.15 -23.98 10.21
N ILE A 131 0.40 -23.10 9.54
CA ILE A 131 0.60 -21.66 9.61
C ILE A 131 0.19 -21.18 11.02
N GLN A 132 1.11 -20.50 11.71
CA GLN A 132 0.87 -19.96 13.04
C GLN A 132 1.16 -18.46 13.03
N LEU A 133 0.20 -17.68 13.49
CA LEU A 133 0.38 -16.24 13.69
C LEU A 133 1.32 -16.00 14.88
N ASP A 134 2.02 -14.87 14.86
CA ASP A 134 2.84 -14.43 15.98
C ASP A 134 1.99 -13.90 17.16
N ASP A 135 2.64 -13.43 18.21
CA ASP A 135 1.97 -12.86 19.40
C ASP A 135 1.14 -11.60 19.07
N ALA A 136 1.40 -10.94 17.96
CA ALA A 136 0.65 -9.78 17.45
C ALA A 136 -0.49 -10.18 16.50
N ASN A 137 -0.69 -11.47 16.25
CA ASN A 137 -1.64 -12.05 15.30
C ASN A 137 -1.35 -11.73 13.82
N TYR A 138 -0.07 -11.62 13.45
CA TYR A 138 0.36 -11.40 12.08
C TYR A 138 1.38 -12.43 11.61
N LEU A 139 1.48 -12.54 10.28
CA LEU A 139 2.61 -13.11 9.55
C LEU A 139 3.19 -12.01 8.65
N TYR A 140 4.47 -12.06 8.49
CA TYR A 140 5.21 -11.02 7.78
C TYR A 140 5.74 -11.54 6.44
N SER A 141 6.11 -10.60 5.57
CA SER A 141 6.78 -10.90 4.29
C SER A 141 8.06 -11.72 4.45
N THR A 142 8.65 -11.73 5.63
CA THR A 142 9.85 -12.49 6.00
C THR A 142 9.56 -13.81 6.70
N SER A 143 8.30 -14.11 7.03
CA SER A 143 7.90 -15.37 7.68
C SER A 143 8.27 -16.57 6.81
N ASN A 144 8.63 -17.68 7.43
CA ASN A 144 9.02 -18.88 6.73
C ASN A 144 8.25 -20.08 7.29
N ILE A 145 7.54 -20.78 6.41
CA ILE A 145 6.78 -21.99 6.70
C ILE A 145 7.34 -23.11 5.84
N ALA A 146 7.61 -24.27 6.45
CA ALA A 146 8.18 -25.41 5.75
C ALA A 146 7.16 -26.09 4.84
N TYR A 147 7.62 -26.50 3.65
CA TYR A 147 6.83 -27.26 2.68
C TYR A 147 7.67 -28.39 2.05
N ASP A 148 7.01 -29.40 1.50
CA ASP A 148 7.68 -30.53 0.82
C ASP A 148 8.12 -30.13 -0.59
N SER A 149 9.31 -29.56 -0.69
CA SER A 149 9.88 -29.10 -1.97
C SER A 149 10.19 -30.21 -2.96
N GLN A 150 10.17 -31.48 -2.56
CA GLN A 150 10.49 -32.62 -3.42
C GLN A 150 9.27 -33.18 -4.13
N ASN A 151 8.09 -33.03 -3.55
CA ASN A 151 6.86 -33.63 -4.04
C ASN A 151 5.80 -32.56 -4.34
N PRO A 152 5.85 -31.88 -5.49
CA PRO A 152 4.82 -30.90 -5.85
C PRO A 152 3.47 -31.60 -6.04
N LEU A 153 2.39 -31.02 -5.51
CA LEU A 153 1.02 -31.45 -5.76
C LEU A 153 0.64 -31.31 -7.24
N SER A 154 0.99 -30.18 -7.81
CA SER A 154 0.75 -29.86 -9.22
C SER A 154 1.59 -28.64 -9.63
N SER A 155 1.66 -28.37 -10.92
CA SER A 155 2.21 -27.13 -11.45
C SER A 155 1.44 -26.70 -12.69
N PHE A 156 1.35 -25.41 -12.91
CA PHE A 156 0.68 -24.87 -14.08
C PHE A 156 1.45 -23.70 -14.68
N SER A 157 1.19 -23.43 -15.95
CA SER A 157 1.77 -22.31 -16.65
C SER A 157 0.67 -21.45 -17.26
N PHE A 158 0.86 -20.13 -17.22
CA PHE A 158 -0.08 -19.16 -17.76
C PHE A 158 0.66 -17.94 -18.31
N THR A 159 0.00 -17.21 -19.19
CA THR A 159 0.48 -15.88 -19.61
C THR A 159 -0.37 -14.82 -18.91
N PRO A 160 0.27 -13.88 -18.18
CA PRO A 160 -0.44 -12.82 -17.51
C PRO A 160 -1.34 -12.00 -18.45
N THR A 161 -2.45 -11.52 -17.95
CA THR A 161 -3.38 -10.67 -18.71
C THR A 161 -3.58 -9.36 -17.97
N PRO A 162 -2.72 -8.35 -18.23
CA PRO A 162 -2.75 -7.06 -17.54
C PRO A 162 -4.12 -6.41 -17.56
N GLY A 163 -4.54 -5.83 -16.43
CA GLY A 163 -5.80 -5.12 -16.29
C GLY A 163 -7.06 -5.96 -16.39
N ARG A 164 -6.96 -7.26 -16.64
CA ARG A 164 -8.12 -8.17 -16.62
C ARG A 164 -8.31 -8.75 -15.22
N ARG A 165 -9.14 -8.10 -14.45
CA ARG A 165 -9.63 -8.63 -13.16
C ARG A 165 -10.54 -9.83 -13.40
N SER A 166 -10.55 -10.76 -12.45
CA SER A 166 -11.43 -11.93 -12.43
C SER A 166 -11.26 -12.89 -13.61
N LYS A 167 -10.07 -12.91 -14.25
CA LYS A 167 -9.73 -14.02 -15.14
C LYS A 167 -9.45 -15.24 -14.27
N GLU A 168 -10.24 -16.26 -14.50
CA GLU A 168 -10.12 -17.54 -13.82
C GLU A 168 -8.98 -18.38 -14.39
N LEU A 169 -8.22 -18.99 -13.49
CA LEU A 169 -7.27 -20.05 -13.77
C LEU A 169 -7.70 -21.25 -12.94
N GLU A 170 -8.13 -22.31 -13.58
CA GLU A 170 -8.51 -23.56 -12.94
C GLU A 170 -7.44 -24.62 -13.24
N VAL A 171 -6.90 -25.20 -12.19
CA VAL A 171 -5.80 -26.16 -12.26
C VAL A 171 -6.21 -27.46 -11.61
N ARG A 172 -6.16 -28.57 -12.35
CA ARG A 172 -6.48 -29.90 -11.83
C ARG A 172 -5.40 -30.36 -10.84
N LEU A 173 -5.85 -30.87 -9.71
CA LEU A 173 -5.02 -31.52 -8.71
C LEU A 173 -5.07 -33.06 -8.90
N PRO A 174 -4.19 -33.85 -8.25
CA PRO A 174 -4.21 -35.30 -8.36
C PRO A 174 -5.54 -35.91 -7.92
N ASP A 175 -6.15 -36.76 -8.76
CA ASP A 175 -7.43 -37.39 -8.49
C ASP A 175 -7.40 -38.31 -7.27
N GLU A 176 -6.25 -38.92 -6.97
CA GLU A 176 -6.08 -39.78 -5.79
C GLU A 176 -6.34 -38.99 -4.53
N TRP A 177 -5.83 -37.75 -4.48
CA TRP A 177 -6.01 -36.85 -3.35
C TRP A 177 -7.48 -36.40 -3.18
N GLY A 178 -8.10 -36.05 -4.32
CA GLY A 178 -9.53 -35.68 -4.32
C GLY A 178 -10.44 -36.82 -3.90
N LYS A 179 -10.16 -38.06 -4.33
CA LYS A 179 -10.91 -39.26 -3.94
C LYS A 179 -10.76 -39.55 -2.45
N GLU A 180 -9.55 -39.38 -1.90
CA GLU A 180 -9.31 -39.55 -0.46
C GLU A 180 -10.18 -38.57 0.34
N TRP A 181 -10.15 -37.30 -0.01
CA TRP A 181 -10.97 -36.27 0.65
C TRP A 181 -12.47 -36.53 0.52
N PHE A 182 -12.91 -36.92 -0.68
CA PHE A 182 -14.30 -37.24 -0.93
C PHE A 182 -14.80 -38.42 -0.07
N ASN A 183 -13.98 -39.47 0.05
CA ASN A 183 -14.31 -40.63 0.91
C ASN A 183 -14.38 -40.23 2.37
N LEU A 184 -13.44 -39.41 2.88
CA LEU A 184 -13.47 -38.88 4.24
C LEU A 184 -14.75 -38.09 4.52
N LEU A 185 -15.24 -37.32 3.55
CA LEU A 185 -16.49 -36.57 3.66
C LEU A 185 -17.72 -37.48 3.65
N LEU A 186 -17.75 -38.51 2.79
CA LEU A 186 -18.87 -39.48 2.73
C LEU A 186 -18.98 -40.33 3.99
N GLU A 187 -17.86 -40.63 4.65
CA GLU A 187 -17.79 -41.46 5.86
C GLU A 187 -18.02 -40.64 7.14
N ASP A 188 -18.38 -39.36 7.06
CA ASP A 188 -18.45 -38.43 8.19
C ASP A 188 -17.19 -38.54 9.08
N ASN A 189 -16.02 -38.62 8.44
CA ASN A 189 -14.78 -38.82 9.16
C ASN A 189 -14.44 -37.59 9.99
N ARG A 190 -14.04 -37.80 11.23
CA ARG A 190 -13.67 -36.80 12.21
C ARG A 190 -12.72 -35.72 11.65
N VAL A 191 -11.88 -36.09 10.68
CA VAL A 191 -10.97 -35.15 10.00
C VAL A 191 -11.74 -34.04 9.32
N MET A 192 -12.88 -34.29 8.73
CA MET A 192 -13.72 -33.35 8.00
C MET A 192 -14.82 -32.70 8.85
N GLU A 193 -14.97 -33.11 10.11
CA GLU A 193 -16.01 -32.59 11.03
C GLU A 193 -15.61 -31.21 11.61
N SER A 194 -14.32 -30.92 11.73
CA SER A 194 -13.87 -29.65 12.30
C SER A 194 -12.61 -29.09 11.67
N GLN A 195 -12.53 -27.78 11.62
CA GLN A 195 -11.37 -27.05 11.09
C GLN A 195 -10.04 -27.48 11.74
N THR A 196 -10.01 -27.66 13.07
CA THR A 196 -8.79 -28.07 13.79
C THR A 196 -8.29 -29.45 13.35
N PHE A 197 -9.19 -30.43 13.15
CA PHE A 197 -8.77 -31.75 12.68
C PHE A 197 -8.34 -31.71 11.22
N PHE A 198 -9.05 -30.96 10.40
CA PHE A 198 -8.70 -30.77 9.00
C PHE A 198 -7.31 -30.12 8.82
N GLN A 199 -7.00 -29.06 9.57
CA GLN A 199 -5.68 -28.40 9.56
C GLN A 199 -4.55 -29.34 10.02
N ASN A 200 -4.79 -30.23 10.95
CA ASN A 200 -3.79 -31.24 11.35
C ASN A 200 -3.54 -32.30 10.27
N TYR A 201 -4.55 -32.65 9.51
CA TYR A 201 -4.48 -33.58 8.40
C TYR A 201 -3.88 -32.91 7.15
N PHE A 202 -4.39 -31.74 6.78
CA PHE A 202 -3.94 -30.95 5.64
C PHE A 202 -3.55 -29.54 6.07
N LYS A 203 -2.25 -29.27 6.04
CA LYS A 203 -1.66 -28.04 6.59
C LYS A 203 -1.69 -26.85 5.62
N GLY A 204 -2.12 -27.08 4.36
CA GLY A 204 -2.18 -26.03 3.34
C GLY A 204 -1.21 -26.23 2.18
N ILE A 205 -1.11 -25.20 1.36
CA ILE A 205 -0.33 -25.20 0.12
C ILE A 205 0.60 -23.98 0.07
N ALA A 206 1.85 -24.21 -0.34
CA ALA A 206 2.78 -23.17 -0.78
C ALA A 206 2.75 -23.03 -2.30
N PHE A 207 2.57 -21.82 -2.80
CA PHE A 207 2.62 -21.44 -4.22
C PHE A 207 3.96 -20.79 -4.51
N ILE A 208 4.82 -21.52 -5.21
CA ILE A 208 6.20 -21.14 -5.46
C ILE A 208 6.37 -20.84 -6.95
N PRO A 209 6.85 -19.64 -7.33
CA PRO A 209 7.11 -19.32 -8.73
C PRO A 209 8.36 -20.01 -9.27
N ASP A 210 8.41 -20.17 -10.60
CA ASP A 210 9.65 -20.55 -11.29
C ASP A 210 10.61 -19.34 -11.32
N MET A 211 11.89 -19.58 -11.08
CA MET A 211 12.93 -18.54 -11.07
C MET A 211 13.23 -17.96 -12.47
N ASN A 212 12.69 -18.57 -13.55
CA ASN A 212 12.73 -18.02 -14.91
C ASN A 212 11.52 -17.11 -15.21
N ALA A 213 10.63 -16.91 -14.27
CA ALA A 213 9.55 -15.96 -14.40
C ALA A 213 10.11 -14.52 -14.55
N ALA A 214 9.35 -13.65 -15.17
CA ALA A 214 9.75 -12.25 -15.39
C ALA A 214 8.72 -11.24 -14.86
N CYS A 215 7.73 -11.72 -14.11
CA CYS A 215 6.63 -10.92 -13.60
C CYS A 215 6.12 -11.48 -12.29
N VAL A 216 5.80 -10.60 -11.35
CA VAL A 216 4.99 -10.90 -10.17
C VAL A 216 3.54 -10.58 -10.50
N ASN A 217 2.63 -11.49 -10.19
CA ASN A 217 1.20 -11.38 -10.50
C ASN A 217 0.37 -11.39 -9.22
N GLY A 218 -0.68 -10.58 -9.20
CA GLY A 218 -1.67 -10.57 -8.15
C GLY A 218 -2.84 -11.51 -8.45
N PHE A 219 -3.30 -12.25 -7.42
CA PHE A 219 -4.54 -13.02 -7.46
C PHE A 219 -5.41 -12.61 -6.27
N GLN A 220 -6.73 -12.62 -6.47
CA GLN A 220 -7.68 -12.25 -5.42
C GLN A 220 -7.76 -13.36 -4.37
N VAL A 221 -7.74 -12.98 -3.10
CA VAL A 221 -7.94 -13.87 -1.95
C VAL A 221 -9.23 -13.44 -1.24
N ASN A 222 -10.34 -13.96 -1.70
CA ASN A 222 -11.63 -13.79 -1.06
C ASN A 222 -12.46 -15.05 -1.29
N ASP A 223 -13.62 -15.13 -0.69
CA ASP A 223 -14.52 -16.28 -0.82
C ASP A 223 -14.68 -16.71 -2.28
N SER A 224 -14.41 -17.97 -2.55
CA SER A 224 -14.52 -18.63 -3.85
C SER A 224 -13.58 -18.13 -4.98
N SER A 225 -12.71 -17.16 -4.70
CA SER A 225 -11.74 -16.67 -5.71
C SER A 225 -10.35 -17.29 -5.56
N PHE A 226 -10.05 -17.88 -4.40
CA PHE A 226 -8.83 -18.64 -4.14
C PHE A 226 -9.22 -19.88 -3.33
N CYS A 227 -9.59 -20.96 -4.01
CA CYS A 227 -10.21 -22.10 -3.36
C CYS A 227 -9.85 -23.42 -4.04
N ILE A 228 -9.93 -24.51 -3.25
CA ILE A 228 -9.92 -25.86 -3.78
C ILE A 228 -11.38 -26.27 -3.98
N THR A 229 -11.70 -26.80 -5.16
CA THR A 229 -13.05 -27.23 -5.51
C THR A 229 -13.04 -28.71 -5.83
N LEU A 230 -13.86 -29.46 -5.13
CA LEU A 230 -14.10 -30.88 -5.35
C LEU A 230 -15.42 -31.03 -6.07
N TYR A 231 -15.40 -31.63 -7.26
CA TYR A 231 -16.58 -31.91 -8.07
C TYR A 231 -17.02 -33.35 -7.89
N TYR A 232 -18.31 -33.56 -7.78
CA TYR A 232 -18.94 -34.86 -7.63
C TYR A 232 -20.36 -34.81 -8.19
N HIS A 233 -20.95 -35.95 -8.43
CA HIS A 233 -22.35 -36.06 -8.82
C HIS A 233 -23.11 -37.09 -8.02
N SER A 234 -24.43 -36.92 -7.91
CA SER A 234 -25.35 -37.87 -7.31
C SER A 234 -25.95 -38.82 -8.35
N LEU A 235 -26.01 -40.10 -8.03
CA LEU A 235 -26.62 -41.11 -8.86
C LEU A 235 -28.11 -41.23 -8.52
N THR A 236 -28.90 -40.30 -9.05
CA THR A 236 -30.35 -40.31 -8.96
C THR A 236 -30.94 -40.47 -10.37
N GLU A 237 -32.28 -40.50 -10.53
CA GLU A 237 -32.93 -40.58 -11.85
C GLU A 237 -32.41 -39.46 -12.80
N VAL A 238 -31.99 -38.32 -12.24
CA VAL A 238 -31.34 -37.23 -12.93
C VAL A 238 -29.96 -37.04 -12.32
N ILE A 239 -28.89 -37.26 -13.09
CA ILE A 239 -27.52 -36.97 -12.66
C ILE A 239 -27.39 -35.50 -12.37
N THR A 240 -27.02 -35.13 -11.15
CA THR A 240 -26.84 -33.76 -10.73
C THR A 240 -25.39 -33.55 -10.32
N GLU A 241 -24.69 -32.69 -11.05
CA GLU A 241 -23.34 -32.24 -10.71
C GLU A 241 -23.38 -31.29 -9.52
N LYS A 242 -22.44 -31.46 -8.61
CA LYS A 242 -22.30 -30.68 -7.38
C LYS A 242 -20.83 -30.32 -7.15
N GLU A 243 -20.60 -29.29 -6.37
CA GLU A 243 -19.26 -28.88 -5.96
C GLU A 243 -19.19 -28.63 -4.45
N LEU A 244 -18.02 -28.92 -3.89
CA LEU A 244 -17.64 -28.57 -2.53
C LEU A 244 -16.43 -27.63 -2.60
N VAL A 245 -16.54 -26.49 -1.95
CA VAL A 245 -15.53 -25.44 -2.00
C VAL A 245 -14.82 -25.33 -0.67
N PHE A 246 -13.52 -25.55 -0.68
CA PHE A 246 -12.62 -25.33 0.44
C PHE A 246 -11.97 -23.96 0.22
N ASN A 247 -12.47 -22.93 0.86
CA ASN A 247 -11.94 -21.57 0.72
C ASN A 247 -10.58 -21.45 1.38
N ALA A 248 -9.69 -20.62 0.82
CA ALA A 248 -8.50 -20.22 1.54
C ALA A 248 -8.91 -19.43 2.80
N SER A 249 -8.23 -19.68 3.91
CA SER A 249 -8.46 -18.97 5.16
C SER A 249 -8.18 -17.47 4.95
N THR A 250 -9.05 -16.61 5.47
CA THR A 250 -8.87 -15.16 5.40
C THR A 250 -7.80 -14.63 6.36
N THR A 251 -7.32 -15.46 7.29
CA THR A 251 -6.33 -15.07 8.31
C THR A 251 -5.04 -15.87 8.23
N LEU A 252 -5.12 -17.14 7.83
CA LEU A 252 -3.99 -18.06 7.76
C LEU A 252 -3.47 -18.18 6.32
N THR A 253 -3.24 -17.01 5.73
CA THR A 253 -2.60 -16.82 4.43
C THR A 253 -1.60 -15.69 4.53
N PHE A 254 -0.49 -15.74 3.77
CA PHE A 254 0.45 -14.63 3.72
C PHE A 254 1.31 -14.65 2.46
N ASN A 255 1.82 -13.47 2.08
CA ASN A 255 2.81 -13.30 1.03
C ASN A 255 4.22 -13.31 1.63
N LYS A 256 5.07 -14.22 1.17
CA LYS A 256 6.52 -14.21 1.45
C LYS A 256 7.23 -13.46 0.33
N ILE A 257 7.98 -12.43 0.66
CA ILE A 257 8.73 -11.61 -0.29
C ILE A 257 10.21 -11.70 0.01
N GLU A 258 10.96 -12.24 -0.93
CA GLU A 258 12.42 -12.31 -0.88
C GLU A 258 13.00 -11.36 -1.93
N TYR A 259 14.07 -10.66 -1.59
CA TYR A 259 14.72 -9.75 -2.52
C TYR A 259 16.25 -9.79 -2.38
N ASP A 260 16.93 -9.61 -3.52
CA ASP A 260 18.39 -9.43 -3.60
C ASP A 260 18.68 -8.16 -4.41
N ARG A 261 19.33 -7.18 -3.79
CA ARG A 261 19.68 -5.89 -4.36
C ARG A 261 21.17 -5.74 -4.70
N ASN A 262 21.93 -6.81 -4.61
CA ASN A 262 23.36 -6.80 -4.94
C ASN A 262 23.61 -6.31 -6.36
N GLY A 263 24.57 -5.39 -6.53
CA GLY A 263 24.91 -4.80 -7.83
C GLY A 263 23.91 -3.75 -8.35
N THR A 264 22.97 -3.30 -7.52
CA THR A 264 22.01 -2.23 -7.84
C THR A 264 22.36 -0.94 -7.09
N PRO A 265 21.77 0.21 -7.44
CA PRO A 265 21.89 1.45 -6.65
C PRO A 265 21.31 1.34 -5.23
N LEU A 266 20.61 0.26 -4.91
CA LEU A 266 19.97 -0.02 -3.63
C LEU A 266 20.75 -1.07 -2.80
N GLU A 267 21.97 -1.43 -3.20
CA GLU A 267 22.78 -2.46 -2.52
C GLU A 267 23.02 -2.13 -1.05
N ASP A 268 23.28 -0.87 -0.73
CA ASP A 268 23.54 -0.40 0.64
C ASP A 268 22.25 -0.15 1.46
N LEU A 269 21.07 -0.37 0.89
CA LEU A 269 19.81 -0.15 1.59
C LEU A 269 19.56 -1.24 2.64
N GLN A 270 19.52 -0.83 3.90
CA GLN A 270 19.25 -1.68 5.05
C GLN A 270 17.88 -1.32 5.65
N SER A 271 17.25 -2.29 6.30
CA SER A 271 16.01 -2.06 7.02
C SER A 271 16.23 -1.24 8.30
N GLY A 272 15.17 -0.58 8.75
CA GLY A 272 15.12 0.22 9.97
C GLY A 272 15.18 1.73 9.73
N ASP A 273 14.52 2.45 10.63
CA ASP A 273 14.34 3.90 10.55
C ASP A 273 15.67 4.69 10.56
N ASP A 274 16.71 4.14 11.20
CA ASP A 274 18.03 4.76 11.30
C ASP A 274 18.90 4.56 10.05
N ASN A 275 18.50 3.67 9.14
CA ASN A 275 19.28 3.23 7.99
C ASN A 275 18.86 3.92 6.67
N ALA A 276 18.57 5.22 6.71
CA ALA A 276 18.19 5.98 5.54
C ALA A 276 19.30 6.06 4.49
N LEU A 277 19.08 5.48 3.32
CA LEU A 277 19.97 5.59 2.16
C LEU A 277 19.81 6.97 1.51
N SER A 278 20.85 7.81 1.65
CA SER A 278 20.86 9.15 1.03
C SER A 278 20.90 9.07 -0.50
N THR A 279 20.21 9.99 -1.16
CA THR A 279 20.25 10.13 -2.63
C THR A 279 21.65 10.34 -3.19
N SER A 280 22.60 10.86 -2.39
CA SER A 280 24.02 10.98 -2.81
C SER A 280 24.68 9.63 -3.07
N LEU A 281 24.19 8.55 -2.45
CA LEU A 281 24.69 7.17 -2.59
C LEU A 281 23.87 6.35 -3.60
N SER A 282 22.70 6.84 -4.02
CA SER A 282 21.75 6.14 -4.87
C SER A 282 21.44 6.89 -6.16
N ASN A 283 22.47 7.27 -6.92
CA ASN A 283 22.37 7.95 -8.22
C ASN A 283 21.58 9.27 -8.18
N HIS A 284 21.57 9.98 -7.05
CA HIS A 284 20.78 11.20 -6.81
C HIS A 284 19.25 11.00 -6.97
N GLN A 285 18.78 9.79 -6.68
CA GLN A 285 17.37 9.39 -6.75
C GLN A 285 16.93 8.76 -5.43
N ALA A 286 15.66 8.93 -5.08
CA ALA A 286 15.01 8.20 -4.02
C ALA A 286 14.02 7.20 -4.60
N TYR A 287 13.81 6.09 -3.93
CA TYR A 287 13.08 4.94 -4.44
C TYR A 287 11.93 4.57 -3.51
N MET A 288 10.83 4.15 -4.09
CA MET A 288 9.64 3.67 -3.36
C MET A 288 9.08 2.44 -4.05
N GLN A 289 8.74 1.42 -3.27
CA GLN A 289 8.12 0.20 -3.78
C GLN A 289 7.27 -0.44 -2.66
N GLY A 290 5.99 -0.61 -2.90
CA GLY A 290 5.05 -1.09 -1.89
C GLY A 290 5.34 -2.50 -1.40
N MET A 291 5.43 -3.47 -2.31
CA MET A 291 5.61 -4.89 -2.02
C MET A 291 6.84 -5.20 -1.13
N THR A 292 7.90 -4.40 -1.23
CA THR A 292 9.15 -4.59 -0.47
C THR A 292 9.29 -3.65 0.72
N GLY A 293 8.31 -2.78 0.96
CA GLY A 293 8.33 -1.85 2.09
C GLY A 293 9.30 -0.68 1.94
N MET A 294 9.67 -0.31 0.72
CA MET A 294 10.48 0.89 0.48
C MET A 294 9.60 2.14 0.43
N TYR A 295 10.02 3.19 1.12
CA TYR A 295 9.39 4.49 1.13
C TYR A 295 10.44 5.63 1.17
N ILE A 296 10.01 6.87 0.96
CA ILE A 296 10.92 8.01 0.83
C ILE A 296 10.77 8.93 2.04
N SER A 297 11.89 9.28 2.68
CA SER A 297 11.98 10.36 3.66
C SER A 297 12.30 11.68 2.95
N ILE A 298 11.59 12.73 3.34
CA ILE A 298 11.73 14.10 2.81
C ILE A 298 12.07 15.03 3.96
N ASP A 299 13.19 15.73 3.86
CA ASP A 299 13.66 16.65 4.88
C ASP A 299 13.89 18.05 4.32
N PHE A 300 13.58 19.08 5.11
CA PHE A 300 13.77 20.49 4.82
C PHE A 300 14.81 21.10 5.77
N PRO A 301 16.11 20.84 5.56
CA PRO A 301 17.16 21.15 6.55
C PRO A 301 17.30 22.63 6.87
N HIS A 302 16.93 23.49 5.94
CA HIS A 302 17.12 24.95 6.03
C HIS A 302 15.80 25.72 6.19
N LEU A 303 14.70 25.06 6.56
CA LEU A 303 13.41 25.73 6.76
C LEU A 303 13.50 26.92 7.72
N ASN A 304 14.24 26.76 8.81
CA ASN A 304 14.42 27.80 9.84
C ASN A 304 15.21 29.02 9.37
N ASN A 305 15.95 28.92 8.25
CA ASN A 305 16.65 30.07 7.66
C ASN A 305 15.68 31.10 7.08
N LEU A 306 14.39 30.73 6.90
CA LEU A 306 13.33 31.67 6.53
C LEU A 306 13.02 32.67 7.66
N CYS A 307 13.24 32.26 8.93
CA CYS A 307 13.10 33.13 10.09
C CYS A 307 14.40 33.89 10.31
N MET A 308 14.57 35.02 9.66
CA MET A 308 15.67 35.94 9.96
C MET A 308 15.44 36.59 11.35
N GLU A 309 16.50 36.93 12.06
CA GLU A 309 16.41 37.54 13.39
C GLU A 309 15.47 38.75 13.39
N GLY A 310 14.36 38.64 14.11
CA GLY A 310 13.40 39.70 14.34
C GLY A 310 12.24 39.81 13.37
N ASP A 311 12.18 38.99 12.34
CA ASP A 311 11.08 39.01 11.38
C ASP A 311 9.98 38.00 11.74
N LEU A 312 8.72 38.43 11.69
CA LEU A 312 7.57 37.55 11.75
C LEU A 312 7.33 37.01 10.33
N VAL A 313 7.57 35.71 10.15
CA VAL A 313 7.36 35.02 8.88
C VAL A 313 6.06 34.21 8.93
N THR A 314 5.23 34.36 7.89
CA THR A 314 4.03 33.56 7.68
C THR A 314 4.10 32.95 6.29
N ILE A 315 3.85 31.65 6.19
CA ILE A 315 3.80 30.94 4.91
C ILE A 315 2.36 31.00 4.40
N GLU A 316 2.14 31.73 3.30
CA GLU A 316 0.83 31.89 2.68
C GLU A 316 0.46 30.67 1.82
N SER A 317 1.44 30.11 1.13
CA SER A 317 1.27 28.94 0.25
C SER A 317 2.60 28.21 0.08
N ALA A 318 2.58 26.89 0.15
CA ALA A 318 3.72 26.04 -0.13
C ALA A 318 3.26 24.76 -0.81
N THR A 319 3.81 24.49 -1.99
CA THR A 319 3.49 23.32 -2.79
C THR A 319 4.74 22.47 -3.01
N LEU A 320 4.66 21.19 -2.67
CA LEU A 320 5.66 20.19 -3.01
C LEU A 320 5.24 19.48 -4.30
N GLN A 321 6.10 19.49 -5.31
CA GLN A 321 5.94 18.71 -6.52
C GLN A 321 7.03 17.66 -6.61
N LEU A 322 6.62 16.40 -6.80
CA LEU A 322 7.53 15.26 -6.90
C LEU A 322 7.44 14.67 -8.30
N TYR A 323 8.57 14.58 -8.96
CA TYR A 323 8.67 14.14 -10.35
C TYR A 323 9.25 12.72 -10.40
N PRO A 324 8.49 11.73 -10.90
CA PRO A 324 9.06 10.42 -11.23
C PRO A 324 10.16 10.54 -12.27
N VAL A 325 11.20 9.71 -12.15
CA VAL A 325 12.33 9.73 -13.10
C VAL A 325 11.86 9.23 -14.46
N LYS A 326 12.10 10.00 -15.51
CA LYS A 326 11.74 9.61 -16.87
C LYS A 326 12.40 8.29 -17.30
N GLY A 327 11.63 7.44 -17.95
CA GLY A 327 12.07 6.14 -18.44
C GLY A 327 12.10 5.03 -17.40
N THR A 328 11.71 5.33 -16.14
CA THR A 328 11.58 4.29 -15.10
C THR A 328 10.14 3.80 -14.92
N TYR A 329 9.19 4.37 -15.61
CA TYR A 329 7.78 4.02 -15.53
C TYR A 329 7.16 3.85 -16.93
N GLY A 330 6.06 3.11 -17.00
CA GLY A 330 5.34 2.78 -18.23
C GLY A 330 4.43 1.59 -18.02
N ALA A 331 4.09 0.89 -19.12
CA ALA A 331 3.17 -0.23 -19.04
C ALA A 331 3.66 -1.40 -18.16
N MET A 332 4.98 -1.63 -18.08
CA MET A 332 5.56 -2.67 -17.21
C MET A 332 5.70 -2.23 -15.75
N TYR A 333 5.76 -0.93 -15.51
CA TYR A 333 5.96 -0.29 -14.20
C TYR A 333 5.01 0.91 -14.11
N PRO A 334 3.72 0.66 -13.90
CA PRO A 334 2.75 1.74 -13.80
C PRO A 334 3.02 2.59 -12.55
N LEU A 335 2.84 3.89 -12.65
CA LEU A 335 2.91 4.77 -11.49
C LEU A 335 1.67 4.61 -10.61
N PRO A 336 1.81 4.67 -9.28
CA PRO A 336 0.67 4.74 -8.36
C PRO A 336 -0.24 5.93 -8.70
N GLN A 337 -1.55 5.75 -8.63
CA GLN A 337 -2.50 6.85 -8.91
C GLN A 337 -2.49 7.90 -7.81
N THR A 338 -2.17 7.50 -6.58
CA THR A 338 -2.13 8.36 -5.41
C THR A 338 -0.94 8.01 -4.52
N LEU A 339 -0.39 9.02 -3.85
CA LEU A 339 0.62 8.88 -2.81
C LEU A 339 0.17 9.61 -1.56
N SER A 340 0.62 9.17 -0.39
CA SER A 340 0.31 9.77 0.91
C SER A 340 1.56 10.34 1.57
N LEU A 341 1.38 11.41 2.36
CA LEU A 341 2.43 11.98 3.18
C LEU A 341 2.12 11.77 4.67
N TYR A 342 3.10 11.23 5.37
CA TYR A 342 3.09 11.10 6.82
C TYR A 342 4.13 12.02 7.43
N THR A 343 3.90 12.44 8.67
CA THR A 343 4.92 13.13 9.46
C THR A 343 5.76 12.11 10.21
N ALA A 344 7.05 12.37 10.31
CA ALA A 344 7.99 11.57 11.09
C ALA A 344 8.88 12.48 11.94
N ASN A 345 9.42 11.93 13.02
CA ASN A 345 10.42 12.61 13.81
C ASN A 345 11.79 12.65 13.08
N LYS A 346 12.80 13.24 13.70
CA LYS A 346 14.17 13.31 13.15
C LYS A 346 14.80 11.93 12.86
N ASP A 347 14.36 10.90 13.57
CA ASP A 347 14.85 9.52 13.49
C ASP A 347 14.00 8.66 12.55
N ASN A 348 13.18 9.28 11.70
CA ASN A 348 12.26 8.69 10.72
C ASN A 348 11.13 7.82 11.30
N VAL A 349 10.88 7.88 12.61
CA VAL A 349 9.73 7.19 13.21
C VAL A 349 8.44 7.95 12.85
N THR A 350 7.49 7.28 12.23
CA THR A 350 6.19 7.84 11.85
C THR A 350 5.43 8.35 13.06
N GLN A 351 4.90 9.56 12.98
CA GLN A 351 4.16 10.22 14.07
C GLN A 351 2.69 10.44 13.76
N GLY A 352 2.35 10.68 12.50
CA GLY A 352 0.98 10.97 12.12
C GLY A 352 0.83 11.22 10.63
N VAL A 353 -0.38 11.56 10.21
CA VAL A 353 -0.71 11.87 8.82
C VAL A 353 -0.76 13.38 8.61
N ILE A 354 -0.46 13.83 7.40
CA ILE A 354 -0.80 15.19 6.99
C ILE A 354 -2.25 15.18 6.54
N THR A 355 -3.05 16.07 7.13
CA THR A 355 -4.42 16.25 6.72
C THR A 355 -4.54 17.35 5.65
N ASP A 356 -5.64 17.32 4.92
CA ASP A 356 -6.04 18.40 4.03
C ASP A 356 -6.29 19.71 4.79
N LEU A 357 -6.51 20.81 4.08
CA LEU A 357 -6.79 22.11 4.67
C LEU A 357 -8.04 22.12 5.56
N THR A 358 -8.92 21.15 5.42
CA THR A 358 -10.13 21.02 6.27
C THR A 358 -9.86 20.25 7.55
N GLY A 359 -8.74 19.54 7.66
CA GLY A 359 -8.34 18.71 8.78
C GLY A 359 -9.11 17.40 8.91
N ASN A 360 -9.95 17.05 7.92
CA ASN A 360 -10.86 15.91 8.00
C ASN A 360 -10.36 14.67 7.24
N SER A 361 -9.48 14.83 6.25
CA SER A 361 -9.02 13.75 5.39
C SER A 361 -7.50 13.75 5.31
N VAL A 362 -6.91 12.55 5.17
CA VAL A 362 -5.47 12.42 4.87
C VAL A 362 -5.20 13.08 3.53
N GLN A 363 -4.17 13.92 3.48
CA GLN A 363 -3.76 14.55 2.23
C GLN A 363 -3.13 13.50 1.31
N THR A 364 -3.68 13.40 0.09
CA THR A 364 -3.15 12.54 -0.96
C THR A 364 -2.68 13.37 -2.14
N GLY A 365 -1.50 13.04 -2.66
CA GLY A 365 -1.01 13.57 -3.94
C GLY A 365 -1.53 12.70 -5.08
N ASN A 366 -2.30 13.30 -5.98
CA ASN A 366 -2.78 12.62 -7.17
C ASN A 366 -1.73 12.69 -8.28
N LEU A 367 -1.63 11.63 -9.08
CA LEU A 367 -0.80 11.59 -10.26
C LEU A 367 -1.36 12.52 -11.34
N VAL A 368 -0.56 13.48 -11.76
CA VAL A 368 -0.81 14.32 -12.94
C VAL A 368 0.07 13.81 -14.07
N VAL A 369 -0.54 13.27 -15.13
CA VAL A 369 0.19 12.69 -16.28
C VAL A 369 0.23 13.69 -17.41
N ASP A 370 1.41 13.96 -17.91
CA ASP A 370 1.62 14.62 -19.20
C ASP A 370 1.63 13.56 -20.32
N GLU A 371 0.50 13.37 -20.96
CA GLU A 371 0.31 12.35 -21.99
C GLU A 371 1.09 12.61 -23.28
N VAL A 372 1.59 13.84 -23.49
CA VAL A 372 2.23 14.23 -24.74
C VAL A 372 3.74 14.11 -24.68
N THR A 373 4.36 14.67 -23.63
CA THR A 373 5.82 14.71 -23.52
C THR A 373 6.38 13.93 -22.35
N TYR A 374 5.53 13.54 -21.40
CA TYR A 374 5.88 12.97 -20.11
C TYR A 374 6.81 13.86 -19.26
N GLU A 375 6.99 15.13 -19.65
CA GLU A 375 7.89 16.05 -18.96
C GLU A 375 7.31 16.65 -17.70
N LYS A 376 5.99 16.73 -17.66
CA LYS A 376 5.22 17.30 -16.56
C LYS A 376 4.37 16.27 -15.83
N THR A 377 4.85 15.03 -15.77
CA THR A 377 4.24 14.01 -14.91
C THR A 377 4.75 14.20 -13.49
N TYR A 378 3.87 14.43 -12.52
CA TYR A 378 4.23 14.72 -11.14
C TYR A 378 3.08 14.40 -10.16
N TYR A 379 3.45 14.34 -8.87
CA TYR A 379 2.51 14.38 -7.75
C TYR A 379 2.61 15.74 -7.06
N SER A 380 1.50 16.28 -6.60
CA SER A 380 1.44 17.60 -5.96
C SER A 380 0.80 17.51 -4.58
N PHE A 381 1.46 18.17 -3.59
CA PHE A 381 0.99 18.23 -2.20
C PHE A 381 1.03 19.67 -1.70
N ASP A 382 0.03 20.08 -0.92
CA ASP A 382 0.03 21.34 -0.19
C ASP A 382 0.71 21.16 1.17
N LEU A 383 1.84 21.80 1.36
CA LEU A 383 2.62 21.76 2.60
C LEU A 383 2.47 23.02 3.46
N THR A 384 1.57 23.94 3.13
CA THR A 384 1.45 25.23 3.80
C THR A 384 1.33 25.10 5.32
N SER A 385 0.37 24.28 5.78
CA SER A 385 0.15 24.06 7.21
C SER A 385 1.32 23.35 7.89
N PHE A 386 1.88 22.34 7.25
CA PHE A 386 3.03 21.58 7.77
C PHE A 386 4.26 22.49 7.94
N LEU A 387 4.62 23.25 6.92
CA LEU A 387 5.79 24.12 6.97
C LEU A 387 5.58 25.27 7.96
N GLN A 388 4.37 25.85 8.04
CA GLN A 388 4.05 26.90 9.02
C GLN A 388 4.19 26.39 10.46
N THR A 389 3.75 25.15 10.73
CA THR A 389 3.84 24.52 12.06
C THR A 389 5.29 24.20 12.43
N ASN A 390 6.10 23.81 11.46
CA ASN A 390 7.51 23.46 11.67
C ASN A 390 8.46 24.66 11.61
N LEU A 391 7.98 25.81 11.18
CA LEU A 391 8.77 27.04 11.13
C LEU A 391 9.21 27.44 12.54
N GLY A 392 10.51 27.63 12.75
CA GLY A 392 11.10 27.92 14.06
C GLY A 392 11.30 26.70 14.97
N THR A 393 10.84 25.51 14.58
CA THR A 393 11.04 24.30 15.35
C THR A 393 12.47 23.75 15.13
N THR A 394 13.15 23.43 16.23
CA THR A 394 14.54 22.97 16.21
C THR A 394 14.74 21.69 17.04
N GLY A 395 15.84 21.02 16.81
CA GLY A 395 16.26 19.88 17.63
C GLY A 395 15.34 18.66 17.46
N TYR A 396 14.97 18.05 18.58
CA TYR A 396 14.20 16.80 18.62
C TYR A 396 12.78 16.96 18.04
N ASN A 397 12.19 18.13 18.16
CA ASN A 397 10.81 18.39 17.69
C ASN A 397 10.72 18.68 16.19
N ARG A 398 11.85 18.73 15.48
CA ARG A 398 11.84 18.90 14.04
C ARG A 398 11.25 17.67 13.36
N GLN A 399 10.28 17.89 12.49
CA GLN A 399 9.62 16.85 11.74
C GLN A 399 10.16 16.76 10.32
N LYS A 400 10.17 15.54 9.81
CA LYS A 400 10.36 15.18 8.40
C LYS A 400 9.04 14.71 7.82
N LEU A 401 9.01 14.45 6.52
CA LEU A 401 7.90 13.80 5.85
C LEU A 401 8.34 12.41 5.36
N GLN A 402 7.37 11.52 5.30
CA GLN A 402 7.50 10.22 4.66
C GLN A 402 6.48 10.13 3.54
N LEU A 403 6.97 9.87 2.33
CA LEU A 403 6.16 9.62 1.15
C LEU A 403 6.01 8.11 1.00
N ILE A 404 4.77 7.64 1.06
CA ILE A 404 4.42 6.23 0.96
C ILE A 404 3.18 6.04 0.07
N LEU A 405 2.93 4.81 -0.32
CA LEU A 405 1.63 4.43 -0.88
C LEU A 405 0.53 4.58 0.19
N PRO A 406 -0.71 4.91 -0.16
CA PRO A 406 -1.82 4.86 0.78
C PRO A 406 -1.86 3.53 1.54
N ASP A 407 -2.25 3.53 2.82
CA ASP A 407 -2.21 2.36 3.71
C ASP A 407 -2.85 1.10 3.11
N ASN A 408 -3.97 1.28 2.41
CA ASN A 408 -4.66 0.18 1.75
C ASN A 408 -3.93 -0.37 0.50
N LEU A 409 -2.88 0.30 0.02
CA LEU A 409 -2.10 -0.09 -1.15
C LEU A 409 -0.66 -0.47 -0.81
N PHE A 410 -0.12 0.03 0.32
CA PHE A 410 1.29 -0.13 0.66
C PHE A 410 1.70 -1.60 0.80
N PHE A 411 0.82 -2.43 1.35
CA PHE A 411 1.07 -3.86 1.55
C PHE A 411 0.64 -4.73 0.37
N THR A 412 -0.41 -4.35 -0.33
CA THR A 412 -1.08 -5.20 -1.34
C THR A 412 -0.75 -4.85 -2.78
N THR A 413 -0.19 -3.65 -3.04
CA THR A 413 0.14 -3.24 -4.40
C THR A 413 1.47 -3.79 -4.87
N LEU A 414 1.53 -4.15 -6.14
CA LEU A 414 2.73 -4.59 -6.85
C LEU A 414 3.55 -3.41 -7.43
N GLN A 415 3.12 -2.19 -7.21
CA GLN A 415 3.74 -0.97 -7.78
C GLN A 415 4.96 -0.50 -7.03
#